data_3747fdf2ed78b32498c00ebce46a5532
#
_entry.id   3747fdf2ed78b32498c00ebce46a5532
#
_cell.length_a   1.000
_cell.length_b   1.000
_cell.length_c   1.000
_cell.angle_alpha   90.00
_cell.angle_beta   90.00
_cell.angle_gamma   90.00
#
_symmetry.space_group_name_H-M   'P 1'
#
loop_
_entity.id
_entity.type
_entity.pdbx_description
1 polymer ?
#
loop_
_entity_poly.entity_id
_entity_poly.type
_entity_poly.pdbx_seq_one_letter_code
_entity_poly.pdbx_strand_id
1 'polypeptide(L)'
;MPDPNLPDISPDSFDAVLFDLDGVITDTARVHAAAWTETFDDYLRGRADATGQPFVGFTEHDYLAYVDGKPRYDGVRDFLASRGIVLPEGSPDSPPDEESVGGLGNRKNVLMRERITRDGVEVFDGTVAWIHALHARAIRVAVGSSSRDTTLVLEATGLRDLFEAQVDGLVRAELGLSGKPA
;
A
#
# COMPACT_ATOMS: atom_id res chain seq x y z
N MET A 1 33.50 -7.47 -3.28
CA MET A 1 34.04 -6.62 -2.23
C MET A 1 32.94 -5.69 -1.78
N PRO A 2 32.70 -5.47 -0.49
CA PRO A 2 31.75 -4.44 -0.07
C PRO A 2 32.22 -3.07 -0.58
N ASP A 3 31.25 -2.21 -0.97
CA ASP A 3 31.51 -0.85 -1.39
C ASP A 3 32.11 -0.07 -0.22
N PRO A 4 33.32 0.48 -0.31
CA PRO A 4 33.96 1.21 0.77
C PRO A 4 33.26 2.52 1.17
N ASN A 5 32.27 2.96 0.37
CA ASN A 5 31.47 4.16 0.66
C ASN A 5 30.16 3.85 1.42
N LEU A 6 29.79 2.57 1.59
CA LEU A 6 28.64 2.22 2.41
C LEU A 6 29.04 2.21 3.89
N PRO A 7 28.20 2.78 4.78
CA PRO A 7 28.45 2.73 6.21
C PRO A 7 28.49 1.27 6.70
N ASP A 8 29.47 0.93 7.52
CA ASP A 8 29.47 -0.36 8.21
C ASP A 8 28.37 -0.34 9.27
N ILE A 9 27.30 -1.10 9.02
CA ILE A 9 26.18 -1.23 9.95
C ILE A 9 26.57 -2.25 11.01
N SER A 10 27.00 -1.74 12.14
CA SER A 10 27.42 -2.52 13.30
C SER A 10 26.72 -2.03 14.58
N PRO A 11 26.63 -2.87 15.63
CA PRO A 11 26.06 -2.48 16.92
C PRO A 11 26.79 -1.31 17.60
N ASP A 12 28.04 -1.05 17.23
CA ASP A 12 28.81 0.08 17.73
C ASP A 12 28.39 1.41 17.11
N SER A 13 27.74 1.35 15.95
CA SER A 13 27.35 2.54 15.16
C SER A 13 25.84 2.77 15.09
N PHE A 14 25.04 1.70 15.23
CA PHE A 14 23.59 1.74 15.07
C PHE A 14 22.87 0.84 16.07
N ASP A 15 21.89 1.38 16.78
CA ASP A 15 21.05 0.62 17.71
C ASP A 15 19.96 -0.19 17.01
N ALA A 16 19.45 0.30 15.89
CA ALA A 16 18.37 -0.31 15.14
C ALA A 16 18.34 0.12 13.66
N VAL A 17 17.65 -0.67 12.84
CA VAL A 17 17.31 -0.33 11.46
C VAL A 17 15.79 -0.30 11.31
N LEU A 18 15.27 0.79 10.76
CA LEU A 18 13.87 0.96 10.44
C LEU A 18 13.65 0.74 8.95
N PHE A 19 12.83 -0.25 8.61
CA PHE A 19 12.45 -0.56 7.23
C PHE A 19 11.11 0.07 6.87
N ASP A 20 10.98 0.51 5.63
CA ASP A 20 9.65 0.69 5.02
C ASP A 20 9.12 -0.69 4.59
N LEU A 21 7.80 -0.81 4.43
CA LEU A 21 7.16 -2.06 4.00
C LEU A 21 7.05 -2.09 2.46
N ASP A 22 6.31 -1.13 1.92
CA ASP A 22 5.87 -1.13 0.52
C ASP A 22 7.02 -0.75 -0.42
N GLY A 23 7.39 -1.66 -1.32
CA GLY A 23 8.51 -1.46 -2.24
C GLY A 23 9.91 -1.68 -1.62
N VAL A 24 10.00 -2.03 -0.32
CA VAL A 24 11.26 -2.30 0.38
C VAL A 24 11.31 -3.72 0.93
N ILE A 25 10.31 -4.15 1.68
CA ILE A 25 10.19 -5.52 2.17
C ILE A 25 9.34 -6.35 1.22
N THR A 26 8.27 -5.76 0.70
CA THR A 26 7.26 -6.44 -0.11
C THR A 26 6.94 -5.69 -1.40
N ASP A 27 6.61 -6.43 -2.47
CA ASP A 27 6.07 -5.88 -3.72
C ASP A 27 4.55 -5.69 -3.64
N THR A 28 4.10 -4.90 -2.67
CA THR A 28 2.69 -4.55 -2.52
C THR A 28 2.17 -3.63 -3.61
N ALA A 29 3.04 -2.93 -4.35
CA ALA A 29 2.65 -2.05 -5.44
C ALA A 29 1.82 -2.81 -6.51
N ARG A 30 2.20 -4.05 -6.84
CA ARG A 30 1.44 -4.90 -7.77
C ARG A 30 0.03 -5.23 -7.26
N VAL A 31 -0.10 -5.51 -5.96
CA VAL A 31 -1.41 -5.79 -5.35
C VAL A 31 -2.28 -4.54 -5.34
N HIS A 32 -1.69 -3.38 -5.02
CA HIS A 32 -2.37 -2.08 -5.10
C HIS A 32 -2.85 -1.76 -6.51
N ALA A 33 -1.99 -1.92 -7.52
CA ALA A 33 -2.33 -1.66 -8.92
C ALA A 33 -3.47 -2.57 -9.39
N ALA A 34 -3.39 -3.87 -9.09
CA ALA A 34 -4.42 -4.84 -9.45
C ALA A 34 -5.78 -4.53 -8.80
N ALA A 35 -5.79 -4.13 -7.51
CA ALA A 35 -7.01 -3.76 -6.81
C ALA A 35 -7.62 -2.45 -7.36
N TRP A 36 -6.81 -1.48 -7.74
CA TRP A 36 -7.28 -0.27 -8.41
C TRP A 36 -7.85 -0.54 -9.79
N THR A 37 -7.16 -1.36 -10.60
CA THR A 37 -7.64 -1.77 -11.93
C THR A 37 -9.02 -2.42 -11.84
N GLU A 38 -9.17 -3.40 -10.95
CA GLU A 38 -10.46 -4.08 -10.75
C GLU A 38 -11.56 -3.13 -10.30
N THR A 39 -11.26 -2.25 -9.32
CA THR A 39 -12.22 -1.28 -8.81
C THR A 39 -12.73 -0.34 -9.89
N PHE A 40 -11.81 0.27 -10.63
CA PHE A 40 -12.20 1.25 -11.65
C PHE A 40 -12.76 0.61 -12.90
N ASP A 41 -12.24 -0.53 -13.33
CA ASP A 41 -12.77 -1.22 -14.50
C ASP A 41 -14.21 -1.68 -14.30
N ASP A 42 -14.53 -2.22 -13.12
CA ASP A 42 -15.90 -2.64 -12.81
C ASP A 42 -16.86 -1.44 -12.79
N TYR A 43 -16.44 -0.34 -12.15
CA TYR A 43 -17.21 0.88 -12.14
C TYR A 43 -17.42 1.45 -13.55
N LEU A 44 -16.36 1.55 -14.36
CA LEU A 44 -16.42 2.09 -15.72
C LEU A 44 -17.21 1.20 -16.67
N ARG A 45 -17.19 -0.13 -16.51
CA ARG A 45 -18.06 -1.05 -17.28
C ARG A 45 -19.52 -0.83 -16.97
N GLY A 46 -19.90 -0.80 -15.69
CA GLY A 46 -21.26 -0.52 -15.29
C GLY A 46 -21.78 0.83 -15.84
N ARG A 47 -20.90 1.86 -15.82
CA ARG A 47 -21.21 3.16 -16.40
C ARG A 47 -21.34 3.11 -17.93
N ALA A 48 -20.47 2.41 -18.63
CA ALA A 48 -20.55 2.23 -20.09
C ALA A 48 -21.86 1.55 -20.49
N ASP A 49 -22.24 0.49 -19.79
CA ASP A 49 -23.48 -0.24 -20.01
C ASP A 49 -24.71 0.66 -19.78
N ALA A 50 -24.70 1.47 -18.72
CA ALA A 50 -25.79 2.37 -18.38
C ALA A 50 -25.95 3.56 -19.38
N THR A 51 -24.84 4.05 -19.96
CA THR A 51 -24.81 5.24 -20.80
C THR A 51 -24.76 4.93 -22.31
N GLY A 52 -24.46 3.68 -22.68
CA GLY A 52 -24.21 3.28 -24.07
C GLY A 52 -22.89 3.81 -24.64
N GLN A 53 -22.02 4.35 -23.82
CA GLN A 53 -20.70 4.82 -24.24
C GLN A 53 -19.67 3.69 -24.29
N PRO A 54 -18.63 3.80 -25.13
CA PRO A 54 -17.55 2.79 -25.14
C PRO A 54 -16.87 2.67 -23.79
N PHE A 55 -16.59 1.42 -23.36
CA PHE A 55 -15.74 1.16 -22.19
C PHE A 55 -14.29 1.55 -22.50
N VAL A 56 -13.72 2.36 -21.62
CA VAL A 56 -12.28 2.70 -21.62
C VAL A 56 -11.73 2.38 -20.23
N GLY A 57 -10.97 1.30 -20.13
CA GLY A 57 -10.47 0.78 -18.86
C GLY A 57 -9.42 1.67 -18.19
N PHE A 58 -9.10 1.29 -16.97
CA PHE A 58 -8.00 1.87 -16.17
C PHE A 58 -6.66 1.32 -16.67
N THR A 59 -5.66 2.19 -16.78
CA THR A 59 -4.35 1.85 -17.35
C THR A 59 -3.23 2.05 -16.34
N GLU A 60 -2.04 1.50 -16.63
CA GLU A 60 -0.83 1.78 -15.84
C GLU A 60 -0.49 3.28 -15.81
N HIS A 61 -0.72 3.99 -16.92
CA HIS A 61 -0.57 5.45 -16.94
C HIS A 61 -1.51 6.14 -15.96
N ASP A 62 -2.77 5.71 -15.90
CA ASP A 62 -3.74 6.25 -14.93
C ASP A 62 -3.31 5.96 -13.49
N TYR A 63 -2.77 4.76 -13.23
CA TYR A 63 -2.23 4.41 -11.92
C TYR A 63 -1.15 5.39 -11.47
N LEU A 64 -0.12 5.56 -12.29
CA LEU A 64 1.00 6.44 -11.97
C LEU A 64 0.61 7.92 -11.87
N ALA A 65 -0.32 8.37 -12.71
CA ALA A 65 -0.72 9.78 -12.75
C ALA A 65 -1.67 10.18 -11.63
N TYR A 66 -2.58 9.29 -11.22
CA TYR A 66 -3.72 9.69 -10.40
C TYR A 66 -3.81 9.03 -9.04
N VAL A 67 -3.23 7.83 -8.83
CA VAL A 67 -3.44 7.08 -7.59
C VAL A 67 -2.15 6.69 -6.86
N ASP A 68 -1.04 6.52 -7.57
CA ASP A 68 0.22 6.10 -6.96
C ASP A 68 0.72 7.14 -5.96
N GLY A 69 1.09 6.68 -4.76
CA GLY A 69 1.57 7.53 -3.67
C GLY A 69 0.54 8.46 -3.03
N LYS A 70 -0.73 8.48 -3.51
CA LYS A 70 -1.77 9.40 -2.99
C LYS A 70 -2.63 8.75 -1.90
N PRO A 71 -3.21 9.57 -1.02
CA PRO A 71 -4.29 9.13 -0.15
C PRO A 71 -5.43 8.52 -0.99
N ARG A 72 -6.01 7.43 -0.51
CA ARG A 72 -6.99 6.60 -1.24
C ARG A 72 -8.10 7.40 -1.91
N TYR A 73 -8.76 8.27 -1.16
CA TYR A 73 -9.91 9.03 -1.67
C TYR A 73 -9.50 10.14 -2.63
N ASP A 74 -8.29 10.71 -2.46
CA ASP A 74 -7.74 11.68 -3.40
C ASP A 74 -7.45 11.00 -4.74
N GLY A 75 -6.89 9.79 -4.73
CA GLY A 75 -6.70 9.00 -5.93
C GLY A 75 -8.00 8.71 -6.68
N VAL A 76 -9.09 8.38 -5.97
CA VAL A 76 -10.41 8.20 -6.59
C VAL A 76 -10.88 9.50 -7.26
N ARG A 77 -10.82 10.65 -6.53
CA ARG A 77 -11.23 11.95 -7.08
C ARG A 77 -10.46 12.32 -8.34
N ASP A 78 -9.13 12.23 -8.26
CA ASP A 78 -8.25 12.66 -9.34
C ASP A 78 -8.46 11.80 -10.59
N PHE A 79 -8.58 10.49 -10.44
CA PHE A 79 -8.86 9.61 -11.56
C PHE A 79 -10.24 9.88 -12.19
N LEU A 80 -11.30 9.97 -11.38
CA LEU A 80 -12.65 10.25 -11.90
C LEU A 80 -12.71 11.62 -12.58
N ALA A 81 -12.06 12.64 -12.01
CA ALA A 81 -11.98 13.97 -12.61
C ALA A 81 -11.28 13.94 -13.97
N SER A 82 -10.23 13.12 -14.15
CA SER A 82 -9.55 12.95 -15.43
C SER A 82 -10.46 12.38 -16.53
N ARG A 83 -11.52 11.66 -16.12
CA ARG A 83 -12.54 11.08 -17.01
C ARG A 83 -13.81 11.96 -17.11
N GLY A 84 -13.81 13.16 -16.51
CA GLY A 84 -14.98 14.03 -16.47
C GLY A 84 -16.14 13.46 -15.66
N ILE A 85 -15.86 12.58 -14.69
CA ILE A 85 -16.85 11.93 -13.84
C ILE A 85 -16.84 12.61 -12.48
N VAL A 86 -18.01 12.98 -11.98
CA VAL A 86 -18.21 13.54 -10.64
C VAL A 86 -19.14 12.61 -9.87
N LEU A 87 -18.70 12.16 -8.72
CA LEU A 87 -19.50 11.38 -7.78
C LEU A 87 -19.69 12.15 -6.45
N PRO A 88 -20.72 11.79 -5.68
CA PRO A 88 -20.82 12.22 -4.29
C PRO A 88 -19.56 11.83 -3.49
N GLU A 89 -19.19 12.64 -2.51
CA GLU A 89 -18.02 12.32 -1.66
C GLU A 89 -18.20 11.03 -0.87
N GLY A 90 -19.39 10.80 -0.33
CA GLY A 90 -19.59 9.73 0.64
C GLY A 90 -18.86 10.00 1.95
N SER A 91 -18.52 8.94 2.66
CA SER A 91 -17.79 9.00 3.93
C SER A 91 -16.73 7.89 4.01
N PRO A 92 -15.80 7.95 4.97
CA PRO A 92 -14.89 6.83 5.24
C PRO A 92 -15.59 5.50 5.59
N ASP A 93 -16.85 5.57 6.02
CA ASP A 93 -17.67 4.42 6.39
C ASP A 93 -18.67 4.04 5.28
N SER A 94 -18.63 4.68 4.11
CA SER A 94 -19.47 4.32 2.96
C SER A 94 -19.30 2.86 2.58
N PRO A 95 -20.41 2.12 2.35
CA PRO A 95 -20.32 0.74 1.90
C PRO A 95 -19.58 0.63 0.56
N PRO A 96 -18.86 -0.49 0.30
CA PRO A 96 -18.05 -0.65 -0.91
C PRO A 96 -18.83 -0.65 -2.23
N ASP A 97 -20.13 -0.87 -2.18
CA ASP A 97 -21.07 -0.85 -3.32
C ASP A 97 -21.73 0.52 -3.53
N GLU A 98 -21.50 1.48 -2.64
CA GLU A 98 -22.00 2.84 -2.81
C GLU A 98 -21.27 3.55 -3.96
N GLU A 99 -22.04 4.15 -4.86
CA GLU A 99 -21.51 4.95 -5.96
C GLU A 99 -21.06 6.35 -5.47
N SER A 100 -19.95 6.37 -4.74
CA SER A 100 -19.33 7.55 -4.16
C SER A 100 -17.80 7.42 -4.14
N VAL A 101 -17.11 8.53 -3.88
CA VAL A 101 -15.64 8.51 -3.68
C VAL A 101 -15.26 7.60 -2.51
N GLY A 102 -16.02 7.69 -1.41
CA GLY A 102 -15.84 6.83 -0.24
C GLY A 102 -16.05 5.36 -0.56
N GLY A 103 -17.16 5.03 -1.23
CA GLY A 103 -17.52 3.66 -1.60
C GLY A 103 -16.47 3.02 -2.50
N LEU A 104 -16.07 3.67 -3.61
CA LEU A 104 -15.03 3.15 -4.50
C LEU A 104 -13.68 2.96 -3.80
N GLY A 105 -13.28 3.93 -2.97
CA GLY A 105 -12.07 3.80 -2.17
C GLY A 105 -12.12 2.62 -1.20
N ASN A 106 -13.26 2.37 -0.57
CA ASN A 106 -13.47 1.25 0.34
C ASN A 106 -13.54 -0.10 -0.41
N ARG A 107 -14.17 -0.14 -1.59
CA ARG A 107 -14.17 -1.30 -2.48
C ARG A 107 -12.75 -1.72 -2.84
N LYS A 108 -11.91 -0.76 -3.26
CA LYS A 108 -10.49 -1.02 -3.54
C LYS A 108 -9.79 -1.67 -2.34
N ASN A 109 -10.09 -1.19 -1.14
CA ASN A 109 -9.47 -1.74 0.07
C ASN A 109 -9.90 -3.18 0.36
N VAL A 110 -11.18 -3.49 0.17
CA VAL A 110 -11.70 -4.87 0.28
C VAL A 110 -10.98 -5.77 -0.70
N LEU A 111 -10.95 -5.42 -1.98
CA LEU A 111 -10.29 -6.20 -3.04
C LEU A 111 -8.79 -6.39 -2.76
N MET A 112 -8.11 -5.37 -2.26
CA MET A 112 -6.71 -5.47 -1.89
C MET A 112 -6.48 -6.50 -0.77
N ARG A 113 -7.29 -6.45 0.30
CA ARG A 113 -7.19 -7.39 1.44
C ARG A 113 -7.52 -8.82 1.03
N GLU A 114 -8.53 -9.01 0.18
CA GLU A 114 -8.88 -10.30 -0.38
C GLU A 114 -7.73 -10.89 -1.20
N ARG A 115 -7.08 -10.06 -2.04
CA ARG A 115 -5.90 -10.49 -2.83
C ARG A 115 -4.73 -10.86 -1.93
N ILE A 116 -4.40 -10.05 -0.93
CA ILE A 116 -3.35 -10.37 0.03
C ILE A 116 -3.63 -11.71 0.73
N THR A 117 -4.87 -11.95 1.14
CA THR A 117 -5.26 -13.18 1.85
C THR A 117 -5.26 -14.40 0.94
N ARG A 118 -5.71 -14.26 -0.31
CA ARG A 118 -5.85 -15.37 -1.27
C ARG A 118 -4.54 -15.70 -1.99
N ASP A 119 -3.84 -14.67 -2.47
CA ASP A 119 -2.70 -14.81 -3.38
C ASP A 119 -1.35 -14.60 -2.66
N GLY A 120 -1.38 -14.08 -1.43
CA GLY A 120 -0.19 -13.65 -0.70
C GLY A 120 0.39 -12.34 -1.25
N VAL A 121 1.58 -12.02 -0.80
CA VAL A 121 2.37 -10.87 -1.25
C VAL A 121 3.79 -11.35 -1.51
N GLU A 122 4.35 -10.96 -2.64
CA GLU A 122 5.75 -11.23 -2.97
C GLU A 122 6.67 -10.41 -2.05
N VAL A 123 7.71 -11.05 -1.54
CA VAL A 123 8.72 -10.42 -0.68
C VAL A 123 10.03 -10.26 -1.45
N PHE A 124 10.80 -9.24 -1.11
CA PHE A 124 12.14 -9.07 -1.65
C PHE A 124 13.13 -9.90 -0.84
N ASP A 125 13.52 -11.05 -1.36
CA ASP A 125 14.42 -12.01 -0.71
C ASP A 125 15.71 -11.35 -0.21
N GLY A 126 16.26 -10.39 -0.96
CA GLY A 126 17.46 -9.64 -0.57
C GLY A 126 17.25 -8.83 0.71
N THR A 127 16.07 -8.20 0.86
CA THR A 127 15.73 -7.45 2.08
C THR A 127 15.54 -8.39 3.27
N VAL A 128 14.86 -9.52 3.06
CA VAL A 128 14.66 -10.54 4.13
C VAL A 128 16.00 -11.11 4.58
N ALA A 129 16.90 -11.45 3.65
CA ALA A 129 18.23 -11.91 3.97
C ALA A 129 19.03 -10.86 4.76
N TRP A 130 18.87 -9.59 4.43
CA TRP A 130 19.52 -8.50 5.16
C TRP A 130 18.95 -8.34 6.57
N ILE A 131 17.64 -8.44 6.77
CA ILE A 131 17.00 -8.44 8.10
C ILE A 131 17.60 -9.56 8.98
N HIS A 132 17.72 -10.78 8.45
CA HIS A 132 18.36 -11.89 9.20
C HIS A 132 19.83 -11.61 9.51
N ALA A 133 20.57 -10.97 8.61
CA ALA A 133 21.97 -10.60 8.85
C ALA A 133 22.11 -9.52 9.94
N LEU A 134 21.15 -8.59 10.06
CA LEU A 134 21.08 -7.60 11.14
C LEU A 134 20.83 -8.27 12.51
N HIS A 135 19.86 -9.19 12.56
CA HIS A 135 19.58 -9.97 13.78
C HIS A 135 20.81 -10.77 14.23
N ALA A 136 21.53 -11.40 13.29
CA ALA A 136 22.77 -12.14 13.61
C ALA A 136 23.87 -11.24 14.21
N ARG A 137 23.78 -9.93 14.00
CA ARG A 137 24.65 -8.91 14.59
C ARG A 137 24.06 -8.23 15.82
N ALA A 138 22.96 -8.73 16.36
CA ALA A 138 22.22 -8.15 17.48
C ALA A 138 21.75 -6.70 17.24
N ILE A 139 21.50 -6.32 15.99
CA ILE A 139 20.90 -5.04 15.62
C ILE A 139 19.39 -5.22 15.57
N ARG A 140 18.66 -4.36 16.30
CA ARG A 140 17.21 -4.39 16.34
C ARG A 140 16.61 -3.96 15.01
N VAL A 141 15.46 -4.55 14.66
CA VAL A 141 14.77 -4.25 13.40
C VAL A 141 13.34 -3.83 13.67
N ALA A 142 12.92 -2.75 13.05
CA ALA A 142 11.56 -2.24 13.13
C ALA A 142 11.01 -1.97 11.73
N VAL A 143 9.67 -1.90 11.62
CA VAL A 143 8.98 -1.54 10.39
C VAL A 143 8.14 -0.28 10.58
N GLY A 144 8.19 0.64 9.60
CA GLY A 144 7.39 1.85 9.56
C GLY A 144 6.70 2.01 8.22
N SER A 145 5.37 1.92 8.18
CA SER A 145 4.56 2.06 6.95
C SER A 145 3.45 3.09 7.14
N SER A 146 3.06 3.74 6.05
CA SER A 146 1.85 4.58 6.02
C SER A 146 0.56 3.76 5.83
N SER A 147 0.68 2.49 5.46
CA SER A 147 -0.45 1.57 5.28
C SER A 147 -1.14 1.25 6.60
N ARG A 148 -2.46 1.08 6.56
CA ARG A 148 -3.26 0.57 7.69
C ARG A 148 -3.33 -0.97 7.68
N ASP A 149 -2.84 -1.61 6.63
CA ASP A 149 -2.89 -3.06 6.41
C ASP A 149 -1.51 -3.72 6.62
N THR A 150 -0.56 -3.02 7.26
CA THR A 150 0.81 -3.50 7.51
C THR A 150 0.82 -4.84 8.25
N THR A 151 0.03 -4.98 9.31
CA THR A 151 -0.08 -6.23 10.06
C THR A 151 -0.56 -7.37 9.17
N LEU A 152 -1.61 -7.15 8.36
CA LEU A 152 -2.11 -8.15 7.42
C LEU A 152 -1.02 -8.62 6.43
N VAL A 153 -0.25 -7.69 5.89
CA VAL A 153 0.84 -8.01 4.94
C VAL A 153 1.95 -8.80 5.62
N LEU A 154 2.38 -8.39 6.80
CA LEU A 154 3.43 -9.08 7.56
C LEU A 154 3.00 -10.49 8.00
N GLU A 155 1.75 -10.68 8.38
CA GLU A 155 1.19 -12.00 8.70
C GLU A 155 1.10 -12.89 7.47
N ALA A 156 0.57 -12.36 6.35
CA ALA A 156 0.45 -13.10 5.09
C ALA A 156 1.81 -13.54 4.51
N THR A 157 2.88 -12.80 4.80
CA THR A 157 4.25 -13.12 4.38
C THR A 157 5.05 -13.94 5.42
N GLY A 158 4.51 -14.15 6.62
CA GLY A 158 5.22 -14.81 7.72
C GLY A 158 6.39 -14.00 8.31
N LEU A 159 6.44 -12.70 8.04
CA LEU A 159 7.55 -11.83 8.46
C LEU A 159 7.29 -11.08 9.78
N ARG A 160 6.09 -11.20 10.35
CA ARG A 160 5.68 -10.41 11.53
C ARG A 160 6.67 -10.50 12.68
N ASP A 161 7.17 -11.69 12.95
CA ASP A 161 8.06 -11.99 14.10
C ASP A 161 9.51 -11.51 13.90
N LEU A 162 9.83 -11.02 12.70
CA LEU A 162 11.15 -10.43 12.45
C LEU A 162 11.29 -8.99 12.99
N PHE A 163 10.19 -8.34 13.38
CA PHE A 163 10.20 -6.94 13.79
C PHE A 163 9.84 -6.78 15.26
N GLU A 164 10.74 -6.15 16.02
CA GLU A 164 10.54 -5.85 17.44
C GLU A 164 9.53 -4.70 17.65
N ALA A 165 9.42 -3.80 16.67
CA ALA A 165 8.47 -2.70 16.70
C ALA A 165 7.84 -2.47 15.31
N GLN A 166 6.58 -2.04 15.32
CA GLN A 166 5.82 -1.68 14.14
C GLN A 166 5.12 -0.35 14.39
N VAL A 167 5.30 0.60 13.47
CA VAL A 167 4.51 1.83 13.40
C VAL A 167 3.85 1.89 12.04
N ASP A 168 2.55 1.72 12.00
CA ASP A 168 1.73 1.74 10.80
C ASP A 168 0.72 2.88 10.77
N GLY A 169 -0.13 2.93 9.76
CA GLY A 169 -1.14 3.96 9.62
C GLY A 169 -2.18 3.98 10.76
N LEU A 170 -2.41 2.87 11.45
CA LEU A 170 -3.30 2.78 12.61
C LEU A 170 -2.62 3.33 13.86
N VAL A 171 -1.43 2.81 14.18
CA VAL A 171 -0.60 3.27 15.32
C VAL A 171 -0.28 4.75 15.18
N ARG A 172 0.05 5.20 13.96
CA ARG A 172 0.28 6.61 13.67
C ARG A 172 -0.93 7.49 14.02
N ALA A 173 -2.12 7.07 13.62
CA ALA A 173 -3.36 7.80 13.88
C ALA A 173 -3.68 7.84 15.40
N GLU A 174 -3.49 6.71 16.09
CA GLU A 174 -3.71 6.59 17.54
C GLU A 174 -2.75 7.50 18.34
N LEU A 175 -1.49 7.55 17.93
CA LEU A 175 -0.46 8.38 18.59
C LEU A 175 -0.46 9.84 18.13
N GLY A 176 -1.30 10.22 17.17
CA GLY A 176 -1.35 11.59 16.64
C GLY A 176 -0.06 12.01 15.91
N LEU A 177 0.69 11.06 15.36
CA LEU A 177 1.95 11.34 14.67
C LEU A 177 1.70 11.86 13.25
N SER A 178 2.59 12.73 12.78
CA SER A 178 2.63 13.17 11.38
C SER A 178 2.95 11.99 10.46
N GLY A 179 2.49 12.07 9.20
CA GLY A 179 2.84 11.07 8.19
C GLY A 179 4.25 11.30 7.63
N LYS A 180 4.85 10.25 7.01
CA LYS A 180 6.09 10.43 6.26
C LYS A 180 5.89 11.50 5.15
N PRO A 181 6.87 12.36 4.89
CA PRO A 181 8.26 12.42 5.39
C PRO A 181 8.48 13.36 6.60
N ALA A 182 7.53 13.55 7.48
CA ALA A 182 7.62 14.50 8.61
C ALA A 182 8.47 13.93 9.76
#